data_fa6beab7962484290befc3a8697474d8
#
_entry.id   fa6beab7962484290befc3a8697474d8
#
_cell.length_a   1.000
_cell.length_b   1.000
_cell.length_c   1.000
_cell.angle_alpha   90.00
_cell.angle_beta   90.00
_cell.angle_gamma   90.00
#
_symmetry.space_group_name_H-M   'P 1'
#
loop_
_entity.id
_entity.type
_entity.pdbx_description
1 polymer ?
#
loop_
_entity_poly.entity_id
_entity_poly.type
_entity_poly.pdbx_seq_one_letter_code
_entity_poly.pdbx_strand_id
1 'polypeptide(L)'
;QLQWSITCDGVIQDGGVVKLPKVAPRKSSNFKITSKKLAKGAARGERFITFSLVSIASTPWALPMSEVAWNQIALPSTALMPVKKAKELGDVVDEHGQIILPYGIVAPSVSLWRAPTDNDRIGHIASKWESYGVREISRTDCVVRQTPTSIKISNTWQTSTGVSIKHTQLITPVVNGFTVKESVTIPKSFADLARVGTMFELDGSLSDLVYFGTGPHESYPDRKIGRIARYVSTVDSGNLALALLA
;
A
#
# COMPACT_ATOMS: atom_id res chain seq x y z
N GLN A 1 -11.32 -12.64 -26.58
CA GLN A 1 -10.94 -11.29 -26.98
C GLN A 1 -9.88 -10.77 -26.03
N LEU A 2 -8.87 -10.09 -26.54
CA LEU A 2 -7.85 -9.43 -25.73
C LEU A 2 -8.13 -7.93 -25.67
N GLN A 3 -8.28 -7.42 -24.48
CA GLN A 3 -8.27 -5.98 -24.19
C GLN A 3 -6.89 -5.59 -23.66
N TRP A 4 -6.47 -4.37 -23.96
CA TRP A 4 -5.25 -3.81 -23.40
C TRP A 4 -5.44 -2.34 -23.04
N SER A 5 -4.71 -1.89 -22.02
CA SER A 5 -4.68 -0.47 -21.64
C SER A 5 -3.28 -0.06 -21.20
N ILE A 6 -2.92 1.17 -21.46
CA ILE A 6 -1.71 1.81 -20.93
C ILE A 6 -2.17 2.83 -19.91
N THR A 7 -1.61 2.72 -18.70
CA THR A 7 -1.89 3.66 -17.62
C THR A 7 -0.62 4.43 -17.21
N CYS A 8 -0.82 5.61 -16.64
CA CYS A 8 0.21 6.40 -15.98
C CYS A 8 -0.38 6.90 -14.66
N ASP A 9 0.24 6.54 -13.54
CA ASP A 9 -0.25 6.82 -12.18
C ASP A 9 -1.74 6.42 -12.00
N GLY A 10 -2.11 5.26 -12.57
CA GLY A 10 -3.46 4.72 -12.54
C GLY A 10 -4.47 5.37 -13.49
N VAL A 11 -4.07 6.38 -14.28
CA VAL A 11 -4.94 7.04 -15.27
C VAL A 11 -4.71 6.44 -16.66
N ILE A 12 -5.79 6.01 -17.32
CA ILE A 12 -5.71 5.43 -18.66
C ILE A 12 -5.24 6.50 -19.66
N GLN A 13 -4.19 6.18 -20.40
CA GLN A 13 -3.60 7.03 -21.44
C GLN A 13 -3.92 6.55 -22.85
N ASP A 14 -4.10 5.26 -23.02
CA ASP A 14 -4.41 4.62 -24.29
C ASP A 14 -4.96 3.20 -24.02
N GLY A 15 -5.63 2.62 -25.00
CA GLY A 15 -6.16 1.28 -24.88
C GLY A 15 -6.87 0.81 -26.13
N GLY A 16 -7.20 -0.46 -26.18
CA GLY A 16 -7.88 -1.03 -27.32
C GLY A 16 -8.18 -2.52 -27.18
N VAL A 17 -8.68 -3.06 -28.27
CA VAL A 17 -9.08 -4.47 -28.37
C VAL A 17 -8.31 -5.12 -29.52
N VAL A 18 -7.84 -6.32 -29.29
CA VAL A 18 -7.19 -7.14 -30.32
C VAL A 18 -8.01 -8.40 -30.53
N LYS A 19 -8.38 -8.66 -31.78
CA LYS A 19 -8.95 -9.92 -32.18
C LYS A 19 -7.84 -10.97 -32.22
N LEU A 20 -7.90 -11.94 -31.35
CA LEU A 20 -6.90 -13.00 -31.28
C LEU A 20 -7.08 -14.00 -32.43
N PRO A 21 -5.99 -14.55 -32.97
CA PRO A 21 -6.06 -15.69 -33.89
C PRO A 21 -6.59 -16.93 -33.16
N LYS A 22 -7.13 -17.89 -33.88
CA LYS A 22 -7.44 -19.19 -33.32
C LYS A 22 -6.13 -19.90 -32.98
N VAL A 23 -5.98 -20.29 -31.74
CA VAL A 23 -4.81 -21.02 -31.23
C VAL A 23 -5.26 -22.41 -30.78
N ALA A 24 -4.65 -23.44 -31.33
CA ALA A 24 -4.95 -24.83 -30.94
C ALA A 24 -4.40 -25.11 -29.52
N PRO A 25 -4.96 -26.08 -28.80
CA PRO A 25 -4.44 -26.50 -27.51
C PRO A 25 -2.93 -26.75 -27.52
N ARG A 26 -2.24 -26.28 -26.48
CA ARG A 26 -0.77 -26.40 -26.32
C ARG A 26 0.06 -25.68 -27.41
N LYS A 27 -0.57 -24.77 -28.17
CA LYS A 27 0.14 -23.91 -29.14
C LYS A 27 0.16 -22.46 -28.65
N SER A 28 1.06 -21.68 -29.20
CA SER A 28 1.17 -20.24 -28.96
C SER A 28 1.08 -19.47 -30.26
N SER A 29 0.67 -18.22 -30.18
CA SER A 29 0.66 -17.28 -31.31
C SER A 29 1.07 -15.90 -30.85
N ASN A 30 1.76 -15.18 -31.72
CA ASN A 30 2.17 -13.81 -31.47
C ASN A 30 1.12 -12.83 -32.04
N PHE A 31 0.94 -11.72 -31.34
CA PHE A 31 0.18 -10.59 -31.82
C PHE A 31 0.98 -9.30 -31.57
N LYS A 32 0.67 -8.25 -32.32
CA LYS A 32 1.33 -6.96 -32.19
C LYS A 32 0.34 -5.91 -31.75
N ILE A 33 0.72 -5.10 -30.78
CA ILE A 33 0.02 -3.90 -30.37
C ILE A 33 0.83 -2.70 -30.86
N THR A 34 0.13 -1.73 -31.43
CA THR A 34 0.72 -0.48 -31.85
C THR A 34 0.06 0.66 -31.10
N SER A 35 0.85 1.45 -30.39
CA SER A 35 0.38 2.65 -29.70
C SER A 35 1.46 3.72 -29.77
N LYS A 36 1.05 4.95 -30.05
CA LYS A 36 1.95 6.13 -29.97
C LYS A 36 2.45 6.36 -28.56
N LYS A 37 1.74 5.86 -27.54
CA LYS A 37 2.14 5.97 -26.13
C LYS A 37 3.24 4.97 -25.77
N LEU A 38 3.33 3.84 -26.45
CA LEU A 38 4.45 2.89 -26.29
C LEU A 38 5.75 3.45 -26.88
N ALA A 39 5.67 4.17 -27.99
CA ALA A 39 6.83 4.72 -28.69
C ALA A 39 7.42 5.97 -28.00
N LYS A 40 6.72 6.63 -27.12
CA LYS A 40 7.25 7.74 -26.34
C LYS A 40 8.19 7.20 -25.26
N GLY A 41 9.42 7.73 -25.26
CA GLY A 41 10.42 7.45 -24.22
C GLY A 41 9.87 7.68 -22.81
N ALA A 42 10.68 7.40 -21.81
CA ALA A 42 10.28 7.43 -20.41
C ALA A 42 9.44 8.68 -20.07
N ALA A 43 8.16 8.49 -19.85
CA ALA A 43 7.26 9.54 -19.39
C ALA A 43 7.35 9.64 -17.85
N ARG A 44 6.99 10.80 -17.34
CA ARG A 44 6.91 11.03 -15.88
C ARG A 44 5.77 10.20 -15.29
N GLY A 45 5.99 9.61 -14.12
CA GLY A 45 5.00 8.78 -13.43
C GLY A 45 5.18 7.27 -13.63
N GLU A 46 4.49 6.48 -12.86
CA GLU A 46 4.51 5.02 -12.95
C GLU A 46 3.60 4.53 -14.09
N ARG A 47 4.18 3.79 -15.02
CA ARG A 47 3.49 3.38 -16.24
C ARG A 47 3.39 1.87 -16.33
N PHE A 48 2.20 1.43 -16.73
CA PHE A 48 1.94 0.01 -16.96
C PHE A 48 1.16 -0.19 -18.26
N ILE A 49 1.43 -1.31 -18.94
CA ILE A 49 0.51 -1.88 -19.91
C ILE A 49 -0.14 -3.11 -19.29
N THR A 50 -1.46 -3.13 -19.29
CA THR A 50 -2.27 -4.24 -18.77
C THR A 50 -2.98 -4.92 -19.93
N PHE A 51 -2.93 -6.24 -19.94
CA PHE A 51 -3.63 -7.11 -20.86
C PHE A 51 -4.70 -7.88 -20.11
N SER A 52 -5.91 -7.93 -20.66
CA SER A 52 -7.04 -8.67 -20.09
C SER A 52 -7.66 -9.55 -21.17
N LEU A 53 -7.61 -10.84 -20.97
CA LEU A 53 -8.27 -11.81 -21.84
C LEU A 53 -9.70 -12.03 -21.33
N VAL A 54 -10.69 -11.65 -22.13
CA VAL A 54 -12.10 -11.78 -21.76
C VAL A 54 -12.82 -12.78 -22.65
N SER A 55 -13.79 -13.51 -22.07
CA SER A 55 -14.69 -14.35 -22.83
C SER A 55 -15.66 -13.47 -23.61
N ILE A 56 -15.98 -13.86 -24.86
CA ILE A 56 -16.98 -13.14 -25.67
C ILE A 56 -18.38 -13.81 -25.63
N ALA A 57 -18.42 -15.05 -25.17
CA ALA A 57 -19.63 -15.84 -25.07
C ALA A 57 -19.98 -16.14 -23.61
N SER A 58 -21.27 -16.30 -23.33
CA SER A 58 -21.72 -16.83 -22.05
C SER A 58 -21.35 -18.31 -21.94
N THR A 59 -20.95 -18.71 -20.75
CA THR A 59 -20.73 -20.11 -20.38
C THR A 59 -21.55 -20.42 -19.13
N PRO A 60 -21.76 -21.69 -18.75
CA PRO A 60 -22.50 -22.03 -17.53
C PRO A 60 -21.91 -21.42 -16.24
N TRP A 61 -20.64 -21.07 -16.25
CA TRP A 61 -19.90 -20.55 -15.07
C TRP A 61 -19.43 -19.10 -15.21
N ALA A 62 -19.63 -18.43 -16.36
CA ALA A 62 -19.17 -17.06 -16.57
C ALA A 62 -20.03 -16.31 -17.58
N LEU A 63 -20.33 -15.05 -17.28
CA LEU A 63 -21.01 -14.14 -18.19
C LEU A 63 -20.08 -13.69 -19.33
N PRO A 64 -20.65 -13.18 -20.45
CA PRO A 64 -19.84 -12.50 -21.46
C PRO A 64 -19.00 -11.39 -20.83
N MET A 65 -17.82 -11.15 -21.37
CA MET A 65 -16.82 -10.19 -20.88
C MET A 65 -16.20 -10.53 -19.52
N SER A 66 -16.47 -11.72 -18.97
CA SER A 66 -15.72 -12.19 -17.79
C SER A 66 -14.26 -12.36 -18.12
N GLU A 67 -13.39 -11.85 -17.25
CA GLU A 67 -11.95 -11.98 -17.41
C GLU A 67 -11.49 -13.41 -17.12
N VAL A 68 -10.77 -13.98 -18.06
CA VAL A 68 -10.24 -15.35 -17.99
C VAL A 68 -8.77 -15.33 -17.51
N ALA A 69 -8.02 -14.35 -17.96
CA ALA A 69 -6.62 -14.17 -17.57
C ALA A 69 -6.20 -12.71 -17.77
N TRP A 70 -5.18 -12.30 -17.06
CA TRP A 70 -4.59 -10.99 -17.25
C TRP A 70 -3.07 -11.03 -17.03
N ASN A 71 -2.41 -10.00 -17.53
CA ASN A 71 -0.99 -9.74 -17.26
C ASN A 71 -0.74 -8.24 -17.27
N GLN A 72 0.23 -7.79 -16.48
CA GLN A 72 0.61 -6.38 -16.41
C GLN A 72 2.14 -6.27 -16.49
N ILE A 73 2.61 -5.36 -17.32
CA ILE A 73 4.04 -5.11 -17.56
C ILE A 73 4.34 -3.66 -17.25
N ALA A 74 5.33 -3.41 -16.41
CA ALA A 74 5.83 -2.06 -16.17
C ALA A 74 6.51 -1.53 -17.44
N LEU A 75 6.16 -0.32 -17.82
CA LEU A 75 6.77 0.38 -18.94
C LEU A 75 7.88 1.31 -18.44
N PRO A 76 8.89 1.61 -19.27
CA PRO A 76 9.91 2.57 -18.90
C PRO A 76 9.29 3.91 -18.46
N SER A 77 9.69 4.35 -17.27
CA SER A 77 9.31 5.65 -16.71
C SER A 77 10.55 6.39 -16.25
N THR A 78 10.52 7.72 -16.29
CA THR A 78 11.55 8.50 -15.60
C THR A 78 11.31 8.35 -14.10
N ALA A 79 12.38 8.18 -13.34
CA ALA A 79 12.30 8.19 -11.88
C ALA A 79 11.46 9.39 -11.41
N LEU A 80 10.63 9.15 -10.41
CA LEU A 80 9.96 10.23 -9.70
C LEU A 80 11.02 11.25 -9.31
N MET A 81 10.75 12.53 -9.61
CA MET A 81 11.69 13.57 -9.20
C MET A 81 11.91 13.47 -7.70
N PRO A 82 13.17 13.53 -7.24
CA PRO A 82 13.42 13.56 -5.82
C PRO A 82 12.61 14.71 -5.21
N VAL A 83 11.93 14.41 -4.10
CA VAL A 83 11.10 15.39 -3.40
C VAL A 83 12.01 16.57 -3.03
N LYS A 84 11.69 17.76 -3.54
CA LYS A 84 12.52 18.95 -3.26
C LYS A 84 12.44 19.29 -1.79
N LYS A 85 13.61 19.39 -1.15
CA LYS A 85 13.71 19.83 0.25
C LYS A 85 13.21 21.28 0.36
N ALA A 86 12.48 21.56 1.42
CA ALA A 86 12.16 22.93 1.86
C ALA A 86 13.15 23.36 2.96
N LYS A 87 13.19 24.66 3.24
CA LYS A 87 14.13 25.21 4.23
C LYS A 87 13.61 25.15 5.66
N GLU A 88 12.30 25.16 5.84
CA GLU A 88 11.66 25.30 7.15
C GLU A 88 10.53 24.29 7.30
N LEU A 89 10.40 23.77 8.51
CA LEU A 89 9.23 23.04 9.01
C LEU A 89 8.34 24.06 9.74
N GLY A 90 7.06 24.12 9.37
CA GLY A 90 6.07 24.77 10.21
C GLY A 90 5.79 23.97 11.50
N ASP A 91 4.76 24.36 12.21
CA ASP A 91 4.30 23.66 13.41
C ASP A 91 3.60 22.34 12.98
N VAL A 92 4.40 21.28 12.87
CA VAL A 92 3.93 19.96 12.41
C VAL A 92 3.91 18.92 13.53
N VAL A 93 4.22 19.33 14.76
CA VAL A 93 4.21 18.46 15.96
C VAL A 93 3.61 19.25 17.11
N ASP A 94 2.69 18.63 17.84
CA ASP A 94 2.06 19.23 19.02
C ASP A 94 2.93 19.14 20.29
N GLU A 95 2.41 19.69 21.40
CA GLU A 95 3.07 19.68 22.70
C GLU A 95 3.28 18.26 23.28
N HIS A 96 2.50 17.28 22.81
CA HIS A 96 2.61 15.88 23.21
C HIS A 96 3.54 15.06 22.30
N GLY A 97 4.19 15.70 21.32
CA GLY A 97 5.03 15.01 20.34
C GLY A 97 4.25 14.18 19.34
N GLN A 98 3.02 14.57 19.02
CA GLN A 98 2.22 13.95 17.97
C GLN A 98 2.33 14.77 16.69
N ILE A 99 2.42 14.08 15.56
CA ILE A 99 2.45 14.73 14.24
C ILE A 99 1.07 15.28 13.93
N ILE A 100 0.98 16.57 13.63
CA ILE A 100 -0.26 17.24 13.24
C ILE A 100 -0.51 16.94 11.76
N LEU A 101 -1.61 16.27 11.47
CA LEU A 101 -2.06 15.94 10.13
C LEU A 101 -3.37 16.68 9.79
N PRO A 102 -3.59 17.03 8.51
CA PRO A 102 -4.83 17.67 8.10
C PRO A 102 -6.04 16.72 8.22
N TYR A 103 -7.25 17.29 8.15
CA TYR A 103 -8.51 16.55 8.06
C TYR A 103 -8.84 15.63 9.25
N GLY A 104 -8.37 15.95 10.45
CA GLY A 104 -8.68 15.15 11.64
C GLY A 104 -8.02 13.77 11.66
N ILE A 105 -6.98 13.58 10.84
CA ILE A 105 -6.19 12.35 10.87
C ILE A 105 -5.38 12.33 12.17
N VAL A 106 -5.57 11.29 12.98
CA VAL A 106 -4.77 11.10 14.21
C VAL A 106 -3.33 10.76 13.83
N ALA A 107 -2.40 11.25 14.62
CA ALA A 107 -0.97 11.05 14.40
C ALA A 107 -0.61 9.58 14.19
N PRO A 108 0.31 9.29 13.25
CA PRO A 108 0.68 7.91 12.96
C PRO A 108 1.30 7.25 14.20
N SER A 109 0.82 6.07 14.53
CA SER A 109 1.32 5.23 15.62
C SER A 109 1.92 3.93 15.08
N VAL A 110 2.88 3.35 15.84
CA VAL A 110 3.44 2.05 15.49
C VAL A 110 2.40 0.96 15.71
N SER A 111 2.27 0.06 14.74
CA SER A 111 1.39 -1.11 14.81
C SER A 111 2.21 -2.39 14.66
N LEU A 112 2.10 -3.28 15.65
CA LEU A 112 2.79 -4.57 15.69
C LEU A 112 1.82 -5.75 15.67
N TRP A 113 0.53 -5.46 15.51
CA TRP A 113 -0.54 -6.43 15.58
C TRP A 113 -1.41 -6.41 14.31
N ARG A 114 -1.89 -7.57 13.92
CA ARG A 114 -3.04 -7.75 13.04
C ARG A 114 -3.95 -8.87 13.58
N ALA A 115 -5.20 -8.87 13.19
CA ALA A 115 -6.10 -9.97 13.49
C ALA A 115 -5.54 -11.30 12.92
N PRO A 116 -5.47 -12.36 13.73
CA PRO A 116 -5.02 -13.67 13.25
C PRO A 116 -6.00 -14.27 12.25
N THR A 117 -5.47 -14.84 11.18
CA THR A 117 -6.23 -15.68 10.25
C THR A 117 -6.43 -17.08 10.83
N ASP A 118 -7.24 -17.92 10.19
CA ASP A 118 -7.42 -19.31 10.61
C ASP A 118 -6.11 -20.11 10.53
N ASN A 119 -5.29 -19.86 9.52
CA ASN A 119 -3.96 -20.47 9.40
C ASN A 119 -3.05 -20.11 10.57
N ASP A 120 -3.09 -18.86 11.03
CA ASP A 120 -2.30 -18.41 12.18
C ASP A 120 -2.74 -19.12 13.48
N ARG A 121 -4.04 -19.40 13.62
CA ARG A 121 -4.60 -20.13 14.77
C ARG A 121 -4.27 -21.61 14.72
N ILE A 122 -4.46 -22.25 13.54
CA ILE A 122 -4.14 -23.66 13.34
C ILE A 122 -2.65 -23.93 13.55
N GLY A 123 -1.79 -23.04 13.09
CA GLY A 123 -0.34 -23.11 13.26
C GLY A 123 0.18 -22.69 14.63
N HIS A 124 -0.71 -22.33 15.57
CA HIS A 124 -0.38 -21.84 16.92
C HIS A 124 0.48 -20.58 16.97
N ILE A 125 0.70 -19.91 15.84
CA ILE A 125 1.51 -18.69 15.80
C ILE A 125 0.77 -17.51 16.42
N ALA A 126 -0.56 -17.49 16.34
CA ALA A 126 -1.39 -16.47 16.98
C ALA A 126 -1.18 -16.40 18.50
N SER A 127 -1.14 -17.56 19.19
CA SER A 127 -0.89 -17.62 20.63
C SER A 127 0.49 -17.07 20.99
N LYS A 128 1.47 -17.25 20.12
CA LYS A 128 2.82 -16.67 20.29
C LYS A 128 2.77 -15.15 20.23
N TRP A 129 2.05 -14.58 19.27
CA TRP A 129 1.88 -13.11 19.17
C TRP A 129 1.14 -12.54 20.38
N GLU A 130 0.13 -13.24 20.88
CA GLU A 130 -0.59 -12.86 22.09
C GLU A 130 0.34 -12.84 23.30
N SER A 131 1.23 -13.83 23.42
CA SER A 131 2.21 -13.89 24.51
C SER A 131 3.22 -12.74 24.52
N TYR A 132 3.43 -12.07 23.38
CA TYR A 132 4.27 -10.86 23.31
C TYR A 132 3.59 -9.61 23.87
N GLY A 133 2.25 -9.62 24.00
CA GLY A 133 1.48 -8.49 24.47
C GLY A 133 1.49 -7.29 23.53
N VAL A 134 1.74 -7.52 22.22
CA VAL A 134 1.87 -6.44 21.20
C VAL A 134 0.52 -5.96 20.65
N ARG A 135 -0.58 -6.61 21.03
CA ARG A 135 -1.92 -6.19 20.64
C ARG A 135 -2.26 -4.82 21.23
N GLU A 136 -1.84 -4.59 22.47
CA GLU A 136 -2.06 -3.34 23.18
C GLU A 136 -0.70 -2.81 23.64
N ILE A 137 -0.26 -1.76 23.00
CA ILE A 137 0.97 -1.06 23.36
C ILE A 137 0.62 0.36 23.80
N SER A 138 1.28 0.83 24.85
CA SER A 138 1.11 2.19 25.36
C SER A 138 2.41 2.98 25.24
N ARG A 139 2.32 4.25 24.90
CA ARG A 139 3.47 5.15 24.89
C ARG A 139 3.81 5.58 26.31
N THR A 140 4.98 5.22 26.78
CA THR A 140 5.46 5.50 28.15
C THR A 140 6.43 6.68 28.21
N ASP A 141 7.05 7.03 27.08
CA ASP A 141 7.98 8.16 27.02
C ASP A 141 7.99 8.76 25.61
N CYS A 142 8.20 10.08 25.52
CA CYS A 142 8.30 10.83 24.28
C CYS A 142 9.30 11.98 24.44
N VAL A 143 10.33 11.99 23.61
CA VAL A 143 11.30 13.08 23.56
C VAL A 143 11.31 13.70 22.17
N VAL A 144 11.01 14.99 22.09
CA VAL A 144 11.07 15.78 20.86
C VAL A 144 12.34 16.60 20.82
N ARG A 145 13.08 16.51 19.72
CA ARG A 145 14.26 17.34 19.44
C ARG A 145 14.08 18.03 18.09
N GLN A 146 14.05 19.35 18.11
CA GLN A 146 13.87 20.17 16.92
C GLN A 146 15.17 20.85 16.52
N THR A 147 15.41 20.91 15.23
CA THR A 147 16.43 21.71 14.56
C THR A 147 15.75 22.58 13.50
N PRO A 148 16.43 23.58 12.91
CA PRO A 148 15.82 24.38 11.83
C PRO A 148 15.33 23.56 10.63
N THR A 149 15.89 22.38 10.40
CA THR A 149 15.62 21.57 9.19
C THR A 149 15.04 20.19 9.48
N SER A 150 14.78 19.84 10.74
CA SER A 150 14.21 18.53 11.09
C SER A 150 13.65 18.50 12.50
N ILE A 151 12.67 17.63 12.71
CA ILE A 151 12.19 17.26 14.05
C ILE A 151 12.41 15.76 14.22
N LYS A 152 13.04 15.39 15.33
CA LYS A 152 13.19 13.99 15.72
C LYS A 152 12.33 13.72 16.95
N ILE A 153 11.39 12.79 16.82
CA ILE A 153 10.57 12.28 17.90
C ILE A 153 11.09 10.90 18.28
N SER A 154 11.40 10.70 19.55
CA SER A 154 11.85 9.42 20.09
C SER A 154 10.85 8.92 21.11
N ASN A 155 10.15 7.85 20.78
CA ASN A 155 9.11 7.25 21.59
C ASN A 155 9.61 5.96 22.24
N THR A 156 9.15 5.71 23.45
CA THR A 156 9.20 4.38 24.08
C THR A 156 7.78 3.87 24.21
N TRP A 157 7.52 2.71 23.65
CA TRP A 157 6.26 1.99 23.79
C TRP A 157 6.48 0.81 24.71
N GLN A 158 5.47 0.45 25.47
CA GLN A 158 5.48 -0.72 26.34
C GLN A 158 4.33 -1.65 25.97
N THR A 159 4.63 -2.93 25.82
CA THR A 159 3.63 -3.98 25.61
C THR A 159 2.89 -4.28 26.90
N SER A 160 1.75 -4.94 26.84
CA SER A 160 1.01 -5.40 28.04
C SER A 160 1.82 -6.36 28.92
N THR A 161 2.87 -6.98 28.39
CA THR A 161 3.82 -7.83 29.13
C THR A 161 5.03 -7.08 29.68
N GLY A 162 5.07 -5.75 29.55
CA GLY A 162 6.12 -4.90 30.11
C GLY A 162 7.39 -4.77 29.24
N VAL A 163 7.38 -5.32 28.03
CA VAL A 163 8.55 -5.22 27.13
C VAL A 163 8.57 -3.85 26.43
N SER A 164 9.72 -3.19 26.47
CA SER A 164 9.89 -1.87 25.85
C SER A 164 10.30 -1.96 24.38
N ILE A 165 9.68 -1.11 23.55
CA ILE A 165 9.94 -0.98 22.12
C ILE A 165 10.33 0.45 21.83
N LYS A 166 11.46 0.65 21.16
CA LYS A 166 11.93 1.99 20.76
C LYS A 166 11.43 2.31 19.37
N HIS A 167 10.84 3.48 19.22
CA HIS A 167 10.33 4.00 17.96
C HIS A 167 10.84 5.44 17.75
N THR A 168 11.37 5.71 16.58
CA THR A 168 11.87 7.04 16.22
C THR A 168 11.22 7.49 14.93
N GLN A 169 10.76 8.74 14.90
CA GLN A 169 10.25 9.42 13.72
C GLN A 169 11.15 10.61 13.42
N LEU A 170 11.71 10.68 12.22
CA LEU A 170 12.47 11.82 11.73
C LEU A 170 11.66 12.54 10.66
N ILE A 171 11.23 13.75 10.97
CA ILE A 171 10.44 14.61 10.10
C ILE A 171 11.37 15.58 9.41
N THR A 172 11.28 15.69 8.08
CA THR A 172 12.06 16.63 7.28
C THR A 172 11.16 17.39 6.31
N PRO A 173 11.37 18.73 6.15
CA PRO A 173 10.54 19.53 5.27
C PRO A 173 10.79 19.22 3.80
N VAL A 174 9.70 19.25 3.05
CA VAL A 174 9.71 19.18 1.58
C VAL A 174 8.76 20.23 1.03
N VAL A 175 8.89 20.55 -0.25
CA VAL A 175 7.96 21.47 -0.90
C VAL A 175 6.54 20.89 -0.83
N ASN A 176 5.61 21.63 -0.26
CA ASN A 176 4.21 21.29 -0.02
C ASN A 176 3.97 20.15 0.98
N GLY A 177 4.85 20.00 1.97
CA GLY A 177 4.62 19.02 3.03
C GLY A 177 5.90 18.62 3.78
N PHE A 178 5.91 17.42 4.26
CA PHE A 178 7.07 16.85 4.96
C PHE A 178 7.15 15.34 4.70
N THR A 179 8.32 14.78 4.95
CA THR A 179 8.53 13.32 4.99
C THR A 179 8.72 12.87 6.42
N VAL A 180 8.22 11.69 6.74
CA VAL A 180 8.46 11.02 8.02
C VAL A 180 9.25 9.74 7.74
N LYS A 181 10.45 9.64 8.32
CA LYS A 181 11.21 8.39 8.32
C LYS A 181 11.05 7.73 9.68
N GLU A 182 10.44 6.56 9.68
CA GLU A 182 10.20 5.78 10.89
C GLU A 182 11.24 4.68 11.07
N SER A 183 11.61 4.42 12.31
CA SER A 183 12.49 3.32 12.69
C SER A 183 11.98 2.69 13.98
N VAL A 184 11.73 1.41 13.97
CA VAL A 184 11.28 0.64 15.13
C VAL A 184 12.36 -0.37 15.48
N THR A 185 12.76 -0.42 16.74
CA THR A 185 13.69 -1.43 17.23
C THR A 185 12.90 -2.55 17.90
N ILE A 186 12.84 -3.68 17.25
CA ILE A 186 12.12 -4.87 17.73
C ILE A 186 13.06 -5.69 18.62
N PRO A 187 12.65 -6.05 19.84
CA PRO A 187 13.40 -6.94 20.70
C PRO A 187 13.64 -8.30 20.05
N LYS A 188 14.83 -8.88 20.25
CA LYS A 188 15.18 -10.20 19.68
C LYS A 188 14.24 -11.32 20.12
N SER A 189 13.57 -11.15 21.27
CA SER A 189 12.56 -12.10 21.76
C SER A 189 11.30 -12.14 20.92
N PHE A 190 11.04 -11.13 20.09
CA PHE A 190 9.88 -11.05 19.20
C PHE A 190 10.26 -11.49 17.78
N ALA A 191 10.67 -12.74 17.63
CA ALA A 191 11.24 -13.26 16.38
C ALA A 191 10.25 -13.26 15.20
N ASP A 192 8.96 -13.50 15.47
CA ASP A 192 7.94 -13.71 14.43
C ASP A 192 6.74 -12.78 14.69
N LEU A 193 6.92 -11.47 14.50
CA LEU A 193 5.80 -10.54 14.59
C LEU A 193 4.85 -10.70 13.40
N ALA A 194 3.56 -10.58 13.70
CA ALA A 194 2.52 -10.59 12.70
C ALA A 194 2.66 -9.43 11.70
N ARG A 195 3.17 -8.30 12.18
CA ARG A 195 3.25 -7.06 11.44
C ARG A 195 4.24 -6.10 12.10
N VAL A 196 4.86 -5.27 11.29
CA VAL A 196 5.51 -4.02 11.69
C VAL A 196 5.05 -2.95 10.71
N GLY A 197 4.32 -1.96 11.19
CA GLY A 197 3.74 -0.95 10.33
C GLY A 197 3.33 0.30 11.09
N THR A 198 2.73 1.22 10.36
CA THR A 198 2.17 2.47 10.87
C THR A 198 0.66 2.42 10.73
N MET A 199 -0.04 2.83 11.77
CA MET A 199 -1.50 2.94 11.80
C MET A 199 -1.90 4.42 11.82
N PHE A 200 -2.89 4.76 11.03
CA PHE A 200 -3.54 6.06 11.00
C PHE A 200 -5.01 5.86 11.39
N GLU A 201 -5.52 6.70 12.29
CA GLU A 201 -6.93 6.76 12.60
C GLU A 201 -7.54 7.96 11.88
N LEU A 202 -8.67 7.74 11.21
CA LEU A 202 -9.36 8.75 10.42
C LEU A 202 -10.70 9.07 11.06
N ASP A 203 -11.15 10.32 10.91
CA ASP A 203 -12.51 10.69 11.29
C ASP A 203 -13.54 9.88 10.48
N GLY A 204 -14.60 9.42 11.13
CA GLY A 204 -15.64 8.59 10.50
C GLY A 204 -16.41 9.29 9.36
N SER A 205 -16.27 10.60 9.19
CA SER A 205 -16.81 11.34 8.04
C SER A 205 -16.01 11.11 6.75
N LEU A 206 -14.78 10.59 6.85
CA LEU A 206 -13.92 10.24 5.72
C LEU A 206 -14.24 8.83 5.22
N SER A 207 -15.30 8.70 4.45
CA SER A 207 -15.79 7.40 3.96
C SER A 207 -15.23 6.99 2.60
N ASP A 208 -14.79 7.94 1.78
CA ASP A 208 -14.29 7.68 0.43
C ASP A 208 -12.81 7.34 0.46
N LEU A 209 -12.46 6.21 -0.16
CA LEU A 209 -11.10 5.74 -0.26
C LEU A 209 -10.63 5.75 -1.72
N VAL A 210 -9.55 6.45 -1.98
CA VAL A 210 -8.86 6.42 -3.27
C VAL A 210 -7.39 6.11 -3.04
N TYR A 211 -6.89 5.06 -3.66
CA TYR A 211 -5.47 4.73 -3.59
C TYR A 211 -4.92 4.27 -4.94
N PHE A 212 -3.62 4.43 -5.11
CA PHE A 212 -2.87 3.89 -6.24
C PHE A 212 -1.85 2.87 -5.70
N GLY A 213 -1.98 1.64 -6.13
CA GLY A 213 -1.14 0.55 -5.66
C GLY A 213 -1.65 -0.81 -6.10
N THR A 214 -1.16 -1.86 -5.45
CA THR A 214 -1.58 -3.25 -5.71
C THR A 214 -2.96 -3.51 -5.12
N GLY A 215 -3.86 -4.07 -5.90
CA GLY A 215 -5.22 -4.39 -5.49
C GLY A 215 -6.00 -5.17 -6.55
N PRO A 216 -7.33 -5.29 -6.43
CA PRO A 216 -8.18 -4.80 -5.33
C PRO A 216 -8.14 -5.70 -4.08
N HIS A 217 -7.55 -6.89 -4.21
CA HIS A 217 -7.46 -7.87 -3.13
C HIS A 217 -6.20 -7.66 -2.31
N GLU A 218 -6.21 -8.21 -1.10
CA GLU A 218 -5.08 -8.20 -0.20
C GLU A 218 -3.85 -8.88 -0.82
N SER A 219 -2.67 -8.36 -0.48
CA SER A 219 -1.38 -8.89 -0.88
C SER A 219 -0.62 -9.42 0.33
N TYR A 220 -0.07 -10.62 0.20
CA TYR A 220 0.81 -11.25 1.18
C TYR A 220 2.16 -11.60 0.54
N PRO A 221 3.18 -11.96 1.29
CA PRO A 221 4.47 -12.39 0.73
C PRO A 221 4.36 -13.51 -0.30
N ASP A 222 3.38 -14.40 -0.13
CA ASP A 222 3.07 -15.54 -0.98
C ASP A 222 1.88 -15.31 -1.94
N ARG A 223 1.21 -14.17 -1.86
CA ARG A 223 0.08 -13.78 -2.72
C ARG A 223 0.30 -12.41 -3.34
N LYS A 224 0.96 -12.37 -4.49
CA LYS A 224 1.29 -11.13 -5.22
C LYS A 224 0.58 -11.04 -6.57
N ILE A 225 -0.70 -11.39 -6.59
CA ILE A 225 -1.51 -11.43 -7.82
C ILE A 225 -2.29 -10.14 -8.09
N GLY A 226 -2.16 -9.13 -7.26
CA GLY A 226 -2.83 -7.84 -7.45
C GLY A 226 -2.25 -7.06 -8.63
N ARG A 227 -3.09 -6.25 -9.29
CA ARG A 227 -2.67 -5.28 -10.31
C ARG A 227 -2.30 -3.96 -9.65
N ILE A 228 -1.33 -3.27 -10.20
CA ILE A 228 -1.06 -1.88 -9.83
C ILE A 228 -2.02 -0.99 -10.62
N ALA A 229 -2.95 -0.37 -9.93
CA ALA A 229 -3.98 0.49 -10.53
C ALA A 229 -4.45 1.55 -9.53
N ARG A 230 -5.27 2.48 -10.00
CA ARG A 230 -6.01 3.38 -9.13
C ARG A 230 -7.34 2.73 -8.77
N TYR A 231 -7.57 2.57 -7.49
CA TYR A 231 -8.80 2.01 -6.94
C TYR A 231 -9.61 3.07 -6.23
N VAL A 232 -10.92 2.99 -6.36
CA VAL A 232 -11.88 3.85 -5.68
C VAL A 232 -12.88 2.94 -4.97
N SER A 233 -13.10 3.18 -3.71
CA SER A 233 -13.99 2.39 -2.85
C SER A 233 -14.54 3.27 -1.74
N THR A 234 -15.47 2.74 -0.95
CA THR A 234 -15.91 3.36 0.29
C THR A 234 -15.58 2.43 1.45
N VAL A 235 -15.47 2.99 2.65
CA VAL A 235 -15.22 2.21 3.87
C VAL A 235 -16.31 1.16 4.08
N ASP A 236 -17.57 1.50 3.79
CA ASP A 236 -18.72 0.59 3.95
C ASP A 236 -18.80 -0.51 2.87
N SER A 237 -18.45 -0.19 1.63
CA SER A 237 -18.61 -1.12 0.51
C SER A 237 -17.44 -2.07 0.32
N GLY A 238 -16.31 -1.75 0.92
CA GLY A 238 -15.11 -2.36 0.47
C GLY A 238 -14.44 -3.18 1.44
N ASN A 239 -14.81 -3.05 2.65
CA ASN A 239 -13.65 -3.56 3.08
C ASN A 239 -13.26 -3.71 4.45
N LEU A 240 -13.85 -4.59 4.99
CA LEU A 240 -13.17 -5.51 5.89
C LEU A 240 -11.75 -5.89 5.37
N ALA A 241 -11.56 -6.11 4.07
CA ALA A 241 -10.25 -6.49 3.54
C ALA A 241 -9.19 -5.37 3.68
N LEU A 242 -9.53 -4.12 3.38
CA LEU A 242 -8.59 -3.00 3.53
C LEU A 242 -8.37 -2.60 5.00
N ALA A 243 -9.38 -2.70 5.83
CA ALA A 243 -9.24 -2.52 7.28
C ALA A 243 -8.35 -3.59 7.93
N LEU A 244 -8.23 -4.76 7.32
CA LEU A 244 -7.34 -5.84 7.77
C LEU A 244 -5.91 -5.71 7.26
N LEU A 245 -5.67 -4.83 6.28
CA LEU A 245 -4.36 -4.61 5.66
C LEU A 245 -3.66 -3.35 6.16
N ALA A 246 -4.38 -2.51 6.87
CA ALA A 246 -3.78 -1.34 7.53
C ALA A 246 -2.95 -1.73 8.75
#